data_5df69f0bc4197126f09531014f2fc13e
#
_entry.id   5df69f0bc4197126f09531014f2fc13e
#
_cell.length_a   1.000
_cell.length_b   1.000
_cell.length_c   1.000
_cell.angle_alpha   90.00
_cell.angle_beta   90.00
_cell.angle_gamma   90.00
#
_symmetry.space_group_name_H-M   'P 1'
#
loop_
_entity.id
_entity.type
_entity.pdbx_description
1 polymer ?
#
loop_
_entity_poly.entity_id
_entity_poly.type
_entity_poly.pdbx_seq_one_letter_code
_entity_poly.pdbx_strand_id
1 'polypeptide(L)'
;MAVLLMLDEAMAGWRPKTSKLGGLPNYTFKPRKPVPLGTMFRNGVECISGALMFQDVVQNPEMQGIKKFQDEPSSLPGNKPITAHTAEVLHQVEGAGIPTGGWVGGDSWFGSVASAVEVYKRFGVHSTFIIKTNMQLYPMQV
;
A
#
# COMPACT_ATOMS: atom_id res chain seq x y z
N MET A 1 19.35 14.36 -0.14
CA MET A 1 18.77 13.78 -1.39
C MET A 1 17.37 13.32 -1.06
N ALA A 2 16.35 13.77 -1.79
CA ALA A 2 14.97 13.36 -1.52
C ALA A 2 14.78 11.91 -1.99
N VAL A 3 14.25 11.05 -1.13
CA VAL A 3 13.89 9.67 -1.48
C VAL A 3 12.50 9.68 -2.09
N LEU A 4 12.34 9.06 -3.26
CA LEU A 4 11.05 8.85 -3.91
C LEU A 4 10.71 7.35 -3.91
N LEU A 5 9.78 6.96 -3.06
CA LEU A 5 9.25 5.60 -2.99
C LEU A 5 8.05 5.43 -3.90
N MET A 6 8.04 4.41 -4.74
CA MET A 6 6.84 3.98 -5.47
C MET A 6 6.28 2.70 -4.89
N LEU A 7 4.98 2.71 -4.61
CA LEU A 7 4.24 1.56 -4.13
C LEU A 7 3.58 0.84 -5.31
N ASP A 8 3.75 -0.48 -5.37
CA ASP A 8 3.15 -1.32 -6.42
C ASP A 8 2.91 -2.75 -5.91
N GLU A 9 2.11 -3.51 -6.64
CA GLU A 9 1.81 -4.91 -6.36
C GLU A 9 2.48 -5.84 -7.37
N ALA A 10 3.24 -6.81 -6.89
CA ALA A 10 3.79 -7.90 -7.70
C ALA A 10 3.10 -9.22 -7.38
N MET A 11 3.04 -10.10 -8.38
CA MET A 11 2.50 -11.45 -8.25
C MET A 11 3.57 -12.48 -8.58
N ALA A 12 3.94 -13.32 -7.62
CA ALA A 12 4.73 -14.52 -7.88
C ALA A 12 3.79 -15.66 -8.25
N GLY A 13 3.81 -16.02 -9.53
CA GLY A 13 2.94 -17.07 -10.07
C GLY A 13 3.24 -18.44 -9.49
N TRP A 14 2.19 -19.19 -9.19
CA TRP A 14 2.28 -20.57 -8.74
C TRP A 14 1.76 -21.55 -9.79
N ARG A 15 2.56 -22.53 -10.13
CA ARG A 15 2.20 -23.61 -11.05
C ARG A 15 2.52 -24.95 -10.40
N PRO A 16 1.63 -25.49 -9.55
CA PRO A 16 1.88 -26.75 -8.88
C PRO A 16 1.90 -27.90 -9.89
N LYS A 17 2.86 -28.80 -9.77
CA LYS A 17 2.95 -30.01 -10.60
C LYS A 17 1.96 -31.10 -10.18
N THR A 18 1.57 -31.13 -8.91
CA THR A 18 0.87 -32.26 -8.29
C THR A 18 -0.47 -31.91 -7.66
N SER A 19 -0.78 -30.64 -7.41
CA SER A 19 -2.03 -30.20 -6.78
C SER A 19 -2.44 -28.83 -7.27
N LYS A 20 -3.70 -28.63 -7.59
CA LYS A 20 -4.26 -27.34 -8.02
C LYS A 20 -4.15 -26.25 -6.95
N LEU A 21 -4.09 -26.62 -5.69
CA LEU A 21 -4.05 -25.71 -4.56
C LEU A 21 -2.75 -25.80 -3.74
N GLY A 22 -1.89 -26.74 -4.05
CA GLY A 22 -0.49 -26.83 -3.65
C GLY A 22 -0.10 -26.71 -2.18
N GLY A 23 -1.04 -26.50 -1.26
CA GLY A 23 -0.72 -26.27 0.15
C GLY A 23 0.09 -25.01 0.44
N LEU A 24 0.17 -24.09 -0.53
CA LEU A 24 0.85 -22.81 -0.33
C LEU A 24 0.04 -21.91 0.60
N PRO A 25 0.69 -21.36 1.61
CA PRO A 25 0.08 -20.30 2.39
C PRO A 25 -0.07 -19.03 1.54
N ASN A 26 -1.10 -18.24 1.84
CA ASN A 26 -1.26 -16.87 1.30
C ASN A 26 -1.37 -16.75 -0.23
N TYR A 27 -1.99 -17.71 -0.89
CA TYR A 27 -2.25 -17.58 -2.31
C TYR A 27 -3.41 -16.61 -2.58
N THR A 28 -3.29 -15.87 -3.67
CA THR A 28 -4.29 -14.91 -4.13
C THR A 28 -4.67 -15.22 -5.57
N PHE A 29 -5.95 -15.08 -5.90
CA PHE A 29 -6.44 -15.18 -7.26
C PHE A 29 -6.83 -13.80 -7.79
N LYS A 30 -6.15 -13.33 -8.83
CA LYS A 30 -6.41 -12.05 -9.50
C LYS A 30 -6.59 -12.27 -11.00
N PRO A 31 -7.83 -12.45 -11.49
CA PRO A 31 -8.11 -12.86 -12.87
C PRO A 31 -7.57 -11.88 -13.93
N ARG A 32 -7.34 -10.62 -13.56
CA ARG A 32 -6.81 -9.58 -14.47
C ARG A 32 -5.29 -9.63 -14.66
N LYS A 33 -4.55 -10.38 -13.83
CA LYS A 33 -3.09 -10.50 -13.94
C LYS A 33 -2.73 -11.58 -14.98
N PRO A 34 -1.61 -11.43 -15.70
CA PRO A 34 -1.15 -12.44 -16.66
C PRO A 34 -0.92 -13.83 -16.02
N VAL A 35 -0.55 -13.85 -14.76
CA VAL A 35 -0.50 -15.05 -13.91
C VAL A 35 -1.50 -14.86 -12.78
N PRO A 36 -2.72 -15.38 -12.91
CA PRO A 36 -3.82 -15.03 -12.01
C PRO A 36 -3.76 -15.67 -10.64
N LEU A 37 -3.03 -16.78 -10.50
CA LEU A 37 -2.89 -17.52 -9.23
C LEU A 37 -1.45 -17.44 -8.72
N GLY A 38 -1.26 -17.05 -7.49
CA GLY A 38 0.05 -16.97 -6.89
C GLY A 38 0.06 -16.26 -5.53
N THR A 39 1.23 -15.96 -5.05
CA THR A 39 1.43 -15.11 -3.88
C THR A 39 1.57 -13.66 -4.32
N MET A 40 0.75 -12.78 -3.77
CA MET A 40 0.82 -11.35 -4.04
C MET A 40 1.73 -10.68 -3.02
N PHE A 41 2.60 -9.83 -3.53
CA PHE A 41 3.50 -8.98 -2.74
C PHE A 41 3.12 -7.53 -2.91
N ARG A 42 3.31 -6.76 -1.87
CA ARG A 42 3.33 -5.31 -1.91
C ARG A 42 4.75 -4.84 -1.78
N ASN A 43 5.14 -4.00 -2.69
CA ASN A 43 6.51 -3.55 -2.84
C ASN A 43 6.58 -2.03 -2.73
N GLY A 44 7.63 -1.55 -2.08
CA GLY A 44 8.06 -0.17 -2.14
C GLY A 44 9.45 -0.09 -2.75
N VAL A 45 9.58 0.58 -3.89
CA VAL A 45 10.83 0.70 -4.64
C VAL A 45 11.27 2.16 -4.67
N GLU A 46 12.55 2.41 -4.35
CA GLU A 46 13.14 3.72 -4.51
C GLU A 46 13.42 3.97 -6.00
N CYS A 47 12.84 5.06 -6.55
CA CYS A 47 12.77 5.28 -8.00
C CYS A 47 14.11 5.58 -8.68
N ILE A 48 15.08 6.14 -7.96
CA ILE A 48 16.35 6.56 -8.56
C ILE A 48 17.30 5.37 -8.66
N SER A 49 17.43 4.61 -7.59
CA SER A 49 18.34 3.45 -7.52
C SER A 49 17.69 2.15 -7.99
N GLY A 50 16.36 2.07 -8.00
CA GLY A 50 15.61 0.83 -8.19
C GLY A 50 15.68 -0.12 -7.00
N ALA A 51 16.15 0.35 -5.84
CA ALA A 51 16.27 -0.48 -4.66
C ALA A 51 14.90 -0.84 -4.07
N LEU A 52 14.71 -2.11 -3.77
CA LEU A 52 13.55 -2.58 -3.04
C LEU A 52 13.69 -2.20 -1.56
N MET A 53 12.91 -1.21 -1.13
CA MET A 53 12.94 -0.65 0.23
C MET A 53 11.98 -1.36 1.17
N PHE A 54 10.89 -1.90 0.63
CA PHE A 54 9.86 -2.60 1.38
C PHE A 54 9.28 -3.73 0.53
N GLN A 55 9.07 -4.88 1.14
CA GLN A 55 8.31 -5.97 0.56
C GLN A 55 7.54 -6.69 1.65
N ASP A 56 6.26 -6.93 1.41
CA ASP A 56 5.43 -7.74 2.28
C ASP A 56 4.53 -8.66 1.47
N VAL A 57 4.21 -9.81 2.05
CA VAL A 57 3.27 -10.77 1.46
C VAL A 57 1.87 -10.33 1.82
N VAL A 58 0.99 -10.26 0.83
CA VAL A 58 -0.43 -10.04 1.10
C VAL A 58 -0.99 -11.27 1.81
N GLN A 59 -1.11 -11.14 3.11
CA GLN A 59 -1.62 -12.16 4.00
C GLN A 59 -3.06 -11.84 4.42
N ASN A 60 -3.63 -12.72 5.21
CA ASN A 60 -4.88 -12.55 5.90
C ASN A 60 -4.92 -11.24 6.71
N PRO A 61 -6.08 -10.56 6.85
CA PRO A 61 -6.23 -9.23 7.48
C PRO A 61 -5.71 -9.07 8.91
N GLU A 62 -5.28 -10.13 9.55
CA GLU A 62 -4.59 -10.09 10.84
C GLU A 62 -3.11 -9.66 10.79
N MET A 63 -2.67 -9.04 9.70
CA MET A 63 -1.31 -8.48 9.63
C MET A 63 -1.11 -7.46 10.75
N GLN A 64 -0.24 -7.80 11.69
CA GLN A 64 0.00 -7.01 12.92
C GLN A 64 0.39 -5.55 12.62
N GLY A 65 1.12 -5.31 11.54
CA GLY A 65 1.55 -3.98 11.14
C GLY A 65 0.41 -3.06 10.68
N ILE A 66 -0.62 -3.59 10.05
CA ILE A 66 -1.79 -2.83 9.60
C ILE A 66 -2.71 -2.52 10.76
N LYS A 67 -2.93 -3.48 11.65
CA LYS A 67 -3.79 -3.34 12.82
C LYS A 67 -3.34 -2.20 13.73
N LYS A 68 -2.04 -2.02 13.92
CA LYS A 68 -1.47 -0.90 14.67
C LYS A 68 -2.05 0.45 14.24
N PHE A 69 -2.12 0.70 12.93
CA PHE A 69 -2.64 1.96 12.41
C PHE A 69 -4.16 2.06 12.45
N GLN A 70 -4.88 0.94 12.34
CA GLN A 70 -6.34 0.92 12.44
C GLN A 70 -6.84 1.25 13.84
N ASP A 71 -6.06 0.91 14.86
CA ASP A 71 -6.40 1.19 16.27
C ASP A 71 -6.10 2.65 16.67
N GLU A 72 -5.43 3.41 15.80
CA GLU A 72 -5.12 4.82 16.04
C GLU A 72 -6.19 5.77 15.47
N PRO A 73 -6.41 6.94 16.11
CA PRO A 73 -7.34 7.92 15.59
C PRO A 73 -6.83 8.53 14.28
N SER A 74 -7.74 8.75 13.34
CA SER A 74 -7.43 9.46 12.10
C SER A 74 -7.12 10.93 12.36
N SER A 75 -6.18 11.45 11.58
CA SER A 75 -5.85 12.88 11.53
C SER A 75 -6.90 13.71 10.77
N LEU A 76 -7.86 13.06 10.11
CA LEU A 76 -8.92 13.71 9.37
C LEU A 76 -10.05 14.21 10.27
N PRO A 77 -10.78 15.28 9.89
CA PRO A 77 -11.95 15.74 10.64
C PRO A 77 -13.02 14.65 10.77
N GLY A 78 -13.70 14.62 11.91
CA GLY A 78 -14.84 13.73 12.16
C GLY A 78 -14.53 12.43 12.90
N ASN A 79 -13.33 12.28 13.46
CA ASN A 79 -12.94 11.13 14.33
C ASN A 79 -13.23 9.74 13.73
N LYS A 80 -13.21 9.63 12.42
CA LYS A 80 -13.40 8.33 11.76
C LYS A 80 -12.15 7.46 11.95
N PRO A 81 -12.31 6.16 12.13
CA PRO A 81 -11.17 5.25 12.19
C PRO A 81 -10.41 5.24 10.87
N ILE A 82 -9.12 4.98 10.94
CA ILE A 82 -8.29 4.77 9.75
C ILE A 82 -8.77 3.50 9.03
N THR A 83 -9.04 3.64 7.73
CA THR A 83 -9.45 2.49 6.91
C THR A 83 -8.31 1.49 6.75
N ALA A 84 -8.63 0.21 6.53
CA ALA A 84 -7.63 -0.83 6.27
C ALA A 84 -6.70 -0.46 5.10
N HIS A 85 -7.25 0.15 4.05
CA HIS A 85 -6.50 0.62 2.89
C HIS A 85 -5.47 1.71 3.25
N THR A 86 -5.88 2.73 4.00
CA THR A 86 -4.96 3.79 4.46
C THR A 86 -3.92 3.24 5.43
N ALA A 87 -4.33 2.37 6.37
CA ALA A 87 -3.42 1.73 7.31
C ALA A 87 -2.32 0.92 6.61
N GLU A 88 -2.65 0.31 5.50
CA GLU A 88 -1.72 -0.44 4.69
C GLU A 88 -0.68 0.43 3.99
N VAL A 89 -1.09 1.58 3.44
CA VAL A 89 -0.15 2.57 2.89
C VAL A 89 0.80 3.08 3.99
N LEU A 90 0.28 3.38 5.18
CA LEU A 90 1.09 3.80 6.32
C LEU A 90 2.11 2.73 6.73
N HIS A 91 1.69 1.46 6.77
CA HIS A 91 2.58 0.35 7.08
C HIS A 91 3.74 0.23 6.08
N GLN A 92 3.48 0.39 4.79
CA GLN A 92 4.51 0.34 3.75
C GLN A 92 5.47 1.52 3.84
N VAL A 93 4.96 2.73 4.08
CA VAL A 93 5.80 3.93 4.23
C VAL A 93 6.68 3.83 5.47
N GLU A 94 6.13 3.38 6.61
CA GLU A 94 6.91 3.15 7.83
C GLU A 94 7.98 2.09 7.62
N GLY A 95 7.60 0.95 7.05
CA GLY A 95 8.51 -0.17 6.80
C GLY A 95 9.64 0.14 5.83
N ALA A 96 9.38 1.01 4.84
CA ALA A 96 10.40 1.48 3.92
C ALA A 96 11.40 2.48 4.56
N GLY A 97 11.07 3.04 5.73
CA GLY A 97 11.96 3.94 6.45
C GLY A 97 12.26 5.25 5.72
N ILE A 98 11.29 5.83 5.03
CA ILE A 98 11.49 7.05 4.26
C ILE A 98 11.69 8.23 5.20
N PRO A 99 12.73 9.06 4.98
CA PRO A 99 12.97 10.23 5.82
C PRO A 99 11.90 11.31 5.60
N THR A 100 11.67 12.13 6.61
CA THR A 100 10.86 13.35 6.52
C THR A 100 11.32 14.21 5.34
N GLY A 101 10.37 14.74 4.58
CA GLY A 101 10.64 15.47 3.34
C GLY A 101 10.83 14.59 2.10
N GLY A 102 10.79 13.25 2.27
CA GLY A 102 10.75 12.31 1.16
C GLY A 102 9.38 12.29 0.46
N TRP A 103 9.27 11.49 -0.58
CA TRP A 103 8.06 11.36 -1.39
C TRP A 103 7.62 9.91 -1.51
N VAL A 104 6.32 9.69 -1.52
CA VAL A 104 5.72 8.40 -1.86
C VAL A 104 4.72 8.56 -2.99
N GLY A 105 4.75 7.64 -3.94
CA GLY A 105 3.80 7.57 -5.06
C GLY A 105 3.15 6.19 -5.16
N GLY A 106 2.04 6.13 -5.88
CA GLY A 106 1.34 4.88 -6.15
C GLY A 106 0.16 5.10 -7.09
N ASP A 107 -0.35 4.00 -7.61
CA ASP A 107 -1.52 4.01 -8.47
C ASP A 107 -2.82 4.27 -7.70
N SER A 108 -3.95 4.16 -8.37
CA SER A 108 -5.27 4.41 -7.78
C SER A 108 -5.72 3.37 -6.73
N TRP A 109 -4.96 2.29 -6.57
CA TRP A 109 -5.21 1.34 -5.50
C TRP A 109 -4.66 1.87 -4.17
N PHE A 110 -3.46 2.48 -4.18
CA PHE A 110 -2.82 3.08 -2.99
C PHE A 110 -3.34 4.48 -2.69
N GLY A 111 -3.78 5.20 -3.74
CA GLY A 111 -4.10 6.61 -3.67
C GLY A 111 -5.47 6.91 -3.07
N SER A 112 -5.47 7.74 -2.02
CA SER A 112 -6.66 8.41 -1.49
C SER A 112 -6.27 9.71 -0.81
N VAL A 113 -7.22 10.63 -0.66
CA VAL A 113 -6.99 11.86 0.13
C VAL A 113 -6.62 11.52 1.56
N ALA A 114 -7.26 10.51 2.15
CA ALA A 114 -6.95 10.03 3.49
C ALA A 114 -5.51 9.54 3.60
N SER A 115 -5.06 8.69 2.67
CA SER A 115 -3.67 8.19 2.64
C SER A 115 -2.66 9.34 2.53
N ALA A 116 -2.91 10.32 1.65
CA ALA A 116 -2.03 11.47 1.47
C ALA A 116 -1.89 12.31 2.75
N VAL A 117 -3.02 12.62 3.41
CA VAL A 117 -3.04 13.41 4.64
C VAL A 117 -2.36 12.67 5.81
N GLU A 118 -2.68 11.38 5.99
CA GLU A 118 -2.11 10.59 7.09
C GLU A 118 -0.60 10.39 6.92
N VAL A 119 -0.13 10.10 5.71
CA VAL A 119 1.31 9.97 5.41
C VAL A 119 2.06 11.26 5.73
N TYR A 120 1.52 12.40 5.31
CA TYR A 120 2.16 13.68 5.60
C TYR A 120 2.16 14.01 7.09
N LYS A 121 1.03 13.87 7.77
CA LYS A 121 0.91 14.23 9.19
C LYS A 121 1.73 13.33 10.11
N ARG A 122 1.87 12.05 9.78
CA ARG A 122 2.58 11.08 10.64
C ARG A 122 4.07 11.02 10.38
N PHE A 123 4.47 11.10 9.11
CA PHE A 123 5.85 10.89 8.71
C PHE A 123 6.53 12.12 8.12
N GLY A 124 5.77 13.19 7.82
CA GLY A 124 6.30 14.35 7.11
C GLY A 124 6.72 14.01 5.67
N VAL A 125 6.15 12.95 5.09
CA VAL A 125 6.42 12.49 3.73
C VAL A 125 5.36 13.03 2.78
N HIS A 126 5.78 13.60 1.68
CA HIS A 126 4.89 14.08 0.63
C HIS A 126 4.35 12.91 -0.20
N SER A 127 3.22 13.10 -0.86
CA SER A 127 2.63 12.05 -1.67
C SER A 127 2.19 12.51 -3.04
N THR A 128 2.32 11.63 -4.02
CA THR A 128 1.77 11.78 -5.37
C THR A 128 1.05 10.50 -5.74
N PHE A 129 -0.29 10.52 -5.63
CA PHE A 129 -1.13 9.38 -5.92
C PHE A 129 -2.08 9.65 -7.08
N ILE A 130 -2.39 8.62 -7.84
CA ILE A 130 -3.56 8.64 -8.73
C ILE A 130 -4.80 8.43 -7.85
N ILE A 131 -5.70 9.41 -7.83
CA ILE A 131 -6.93 9.38 -7.03
C ILE A 131 -8.14 9.26 -7.96
N LYS A 132 -9.06 8.35 -7.63
CA LYS A 132 -10.34 8.25 -8.34
C LYS A 132 -11.24 9.41 -7.96
N THR A 133 -11.85 10.08 -8.94
CA THR A 133 -12.69 11.28 -8.73
C THR A 133 -13.95 11.01 -7.91
N ASN A 134 -14.40 9.77 -7.82
CA ASN A 134 -15.56 9.37 -7.00
C ASN A 134 -15.19 9.07 -5.54
N MET A 135 -13.95 9.30 -5.14
CA MET A 135 -13.54 9.10 -3.76
C MET A 135 -14.08 10.19 -2.84
N GLN A 136 -14.44 9.77 -1.63
CA GLN A 136 -14.78 10.70 -0.55
C GLN A 136 -13.62 11.68 -0.30
N LEU A 137 -13.94 12.93 -0.04
CA LEU A 137 -12.98 14.04 0.15
C LEU A 137 -12.22 14.47 -1.12
N TYR A 138 -12.52 13.92 -2.29
CA TYR A 138 -11.96 14.46 -3.52
C TYR A 138 -12.46 15.91 -3.71
N PRO A 139 -11.55 16.89 -3.89
CA PRO A 139 -11.96 18.28 -4.08
C PRO A 139 -12.60 18.41 -5.46
N MET A 140 -13.93 18.31 -5.50
CA MET A 140 -14.68 18.69 -6.70
C MET A 140 -14.55 20.18 -6.86
N GLN A 141 -14.10 20.65 -8.01
CA GLN A 141 -14.20 22.07 -8.34
C GLN A 141 -15.69 22.46 -8.36
N VAL A 142 -16.03 23.41 -7.56
CA VAL A 142 -17.33 24.09 -7.56
C VAL A 142 -17.42 24.98 -8.80
#